data_a51703a315600fe88d3228b99c510750
#
_entry.id   a51703a315600fe88d3228b99c510750
#
_cell.length_a   1.000
_cell.length_b   1.000
_cell.length_c   1.000
_cell.angle_alpha   90.00
_cell.angle_beta   90.00
_cell.angle_gamma   90.00
#
_symmetry.space_group_name_H-M   'P 1'
#
loop_
_entity.id
_entity.type
_entity.pdbx_description
1 polymer ?
#
loop_
_entity_poly.entity_id
_entity_poly.type
_entity_poly.pdbx_seq_one_letter_code
_entity_poly.pdbx_strand_id
1 'polypeptide(L)'
;MTATSTGPSRPIAFATRYASTGRWPFITMVNLRVDPASEAADRIEKTLRAPLPRQFGHTTVSGPHTIAWLGPDEWLVLSQADETAVAAELREALGGDPGLVADVSANRTTLELSGPAARQVLEKGCPLDLHPRSFGPGQAVSTTVGPVAVLLRQVDDVPTYRLFPRSSFAV
;
A
#
# COMPACT_ATOMS: atom_id res chain seq x y z
N MET A 1 -10.16 -21.66 -32.67
CA MET A 1 -9.76 -21.79 -31.25
C MET A 1 -9.66 -20.38 -30.69
N THR A 2 -10.69 -19.92 -30.02
CA THR A 2 -10.79 -18.58 -29.44
C THR A 2 -10.34 -18.64 -27.99
N ALA A 3 -9.23 -17.98 -27.68
CA ALA A 3 -8.73 -17.85 -26.33
C ALA A 3 -9.66 -16.93 -25.54
N THR A 4 -10.32 -17.47 -24.54
CA THR A 4 -11.15 -16.72 -23.58
C THR A 4 -10.22 -15.93 -22.67
N SER A 5 -10.21 -14.61 -22.86
CA SER A 5 -9.54 -13.67 -21.96
C SER A 5 -10.20 -13.75 -20.59
N THR A 6 -9.53 -14.33 -19.62
CA THR A 6 -9.96 -14.30 -18.22
C THR A 6 -9.61 -12.90 -17.69
N GLY A 7 -10.59 -12.00 -17.71
CA GLY A 7 -10.47 -10.70 -17.06
C GLY A 7 -10.19 -10.85 -15.56
N PRO A 8 -9.68 -9.80 -14.89
CA PRO A 8 -9.34 -9.85 -13.48
C PRO A 8 -10.55 -10.30 -12.65
N SER A 9 -10.35 -11.36 -11.87
CA SER A 9 -11.38 -11.91 -10.99
C SER A 9 -11.87 -10.82 -10.04
N ARG A 10 -13.18 -10.56 -10.06
CA ARG A 10 -13.83 -9.62 -9.13
C ARG A 10 -13.55 -10.06 -7.70
N PRO A 11 -13.24 -9.14 -6.79
CA PRO A 11 -12.99 -9.49 -5.39
C PRO A 11 -14.21 -10.20 -4.79
N ILE A 12 -13.96 -11.24 -3.97
CA ILE A 12 -15.01 -11.87 -3.17
C ILE A 12 -15.38 -10.85 -2.10
N ALA A 13 -16.54 -10.23 -2.25
CA ALA A 13 -17.03 -9.23 -1.32
C ALA A 13 -18.05 -9.85 -0.36
N PHE A 14 -17.81 -9.70 0.95
CA PHE A 14 -18.85 -9.89 1.94
C PHE A 14 -19.44 -8.52 2.28
N ALA A 15 -20.64 -8.26 1.77
CA ALA A 15 -21.33 -7.00 2.03
C ALA A 15 -22.32 -7.17 3.19
N THR A 16 -22.16 -6.35 4.23
CA THR A 16 -23.22 -6.08 5.19
C THR A 16 -23.78 -4.68 4.94
N ARG A 17 -24.98 -4.35 5.49
CA ARG A 17 -25.58 -3.01 5.32
C ARG A 17 -24.68 -1.85 5.74
N TYR A 18 -23.61 -2.09 6.50
CA TYR A 18 -22.82 -1.07 7.19
C TYR A 18 -21.35 -1.07 6.81
N ALA A 19 -20.80 -2.22 6.39
CA ALA A 19 -19.43 -2.32 5.92
C ALA A 19 -19.30 -3.47 4.92
N SER A 20 -18.41 -3.35 3.95
CA SER A 20 -18.04 -4.41 3.02
C SER A 20 -16.56 -4.74 3.15
N THR A 21 -16.22 -6.02 3.04
CA THR A 21 -14.85 -6.48 2.96
C THR A 21 -14.63 -7.20 1.64
N GLY A 22 -13.48 -7.01 1.03
CA GLY A 22 -13.12 -7.68 -0.22
C GLY A 22 -11.62 -7.89 -0.32
N ARG A 23 -11.23 -8.96 -1.03
CA ARG A 23 -9.84 -9.14 -1.46
C ARG A 23 -9.65 -8.36 -2.76
N TRP A 24 -8.68 -7.46 -2.77
CA TRP A 24 -8.33 -6.69 -3.95
C TRP A 24 -7.49 -7.53 -4.93
N PRO A 25 -7.55 -7.19 -6.25
CA PRO A 25 -6.63 -7.79 -7.19
C PRO A 25 -5.18 -7.58 -6.76
N PHE A 26 -4.32 -8.40 -7.31
CA PHE A 26 -2.89 -8.33 -7.07
C PHE A 26 -2.37 -6.90 -7.30
N ILE A 27 -1.64 -6.36 -6.34
CA ILE A 27 -0.99 -5.06 -6.41
C ILE A 27 0.50 -5.29 -6.32
N THR A 28 1.24 -4.72 -7.25
CA THR A 28 2.70 -4.67 -7.18
C THR A 28 3.14 -3.92 -5.94
N MET A 29 4.02 -4.53 -5.17
CA MET A 29 4.57 -3.95 -3.95
C MET A 29 6.09 -4.02 -3.98
N VAL A 30 6.74 -2.86 -3.93
CA VAL A 30 8.20 -2.77 -3.90
C VAL A 30 8.63 -2.12 -2.61
N ASN A 31 9.45 -2.80 -1.81
CA ASN A 31 10.14 -2.21 -0.68
C ASN A 31 11.35 -1.46 -1.21
N LEU A 32 11.40 -0.18 -0.93
CA LEU A 32 12.47 0.74 -1.32
C LEU A 32 13.19 1.23 -0.09
N ARG A 33 14.52 1.14 -0.07
CA ARG A 33 15.37 1.80 0.90
C ARG A 33 16.45 2.59 0.18
N VAL A 34 16.59 3.83 0.54
CA VAL A 34 17.59 4.76 -0.01
C VAL A 34 17.82 5.91 0.97
N ASP A 35 19.02 6.47 1.00
CA ASP A 35 19.24 7.72 1.73
C ASP A 35 18.40 8.84 1.09
N PRO A 36 17.45 9.43 1.84
CA PRO A 36 16.59 10.49 1.31
C PRO A 36 17.32 11.75 0.84
N ALA A 37 18.55 11.95 1.25
CA ALA A 37 19.37 13.10 0.86
C ALA A 37 20.28 12.79 -0.35
N SER A 38 20.23 11.60 -0.91
CA SER A 38 21.11 11.17 -2.01
C SER A 38 20.55 11.55 -3.38
N GLU A 39 21.46 11.65 -4.37
CA GLU A 39 21.07 11.79 -5.78
C GLU A 39 20.25 10.59 -6.30
N ALA A 40 20.43 9.40 -5.70
CA ALA A 40 19.62 8.23 -6.02
C ALA A 40 18.14 8.46 -5.63
N ALA A 41 17.86 9.09 -4.50
CA ALA A 41 16.51 9.45 -4.13
C ALA A 41 15.88 10.41 -5.16
N ASP A 42 16.62 11.40 -5.64
CA ASP A 42 16.15 12.34 -6.67
C ASP A 42 15.82 11.63 -7.99
N ARG A 43 16.65 10.64 -8.39
CA ARG A 43 16.38 9.83 -9.61
C ARG A 43 15.12 8.96 -9.43
N ILE A 44 14.98 8.35 -8.26
CA ILE A 44 13.80 7.55 -7.90
C ILE A 44 12.52 8.40 -7.89
N GLU A 45 12.56 9.60 -7.30
CA GLU A 45 11.43 10.53 -7.32
C GLU A 45 11.04 10.94 -8.74
N LYS A 46 12.02 11.16 -9.62
CA LYS A 46 11.77 11.43 -11.04
C LYS A 46 11.12 10.24 -11.75
N THR A 47 11.58 9.01 -11.49
CA THR A 47 11.03 7.77 -12.05
C THR A 47 9.58 7.58 -11.60
N LEU A 48 9.29 7.76 -10.32
CA LEU A 48 7.94 7.66 -9.75
C LEU A 48 7.05 8.87 -10.10
N ARG A 49 7.64 9.97 -10.59
CA ARG A 49 6.99 11.27 -10.81
C ARG A 49 6.28 11.78 -9.56
N ALA A 50 6.86 11.51 -8.40
CA ALA A 50 6.33 11.86 -7.11
C ALA A 50 7.43 11.97 -6.06
N PRO A 51 7.33 12.91 -5.10
CA PRO A 51 8.24 12.97 -3.99
C PRO A 51 8.06 11.77 -3.06
N LEU A 52 9.15 11.28 -2.49
CA LEU A 52 9.12 10.32 -1.40
C LEU A 52 8.60 11.03 -0.13
N PRO A 53 7.51 10.55 0.51
CA PRO A 53 7.01 11.18 1.73
C PRO A 53 8.06 11.11 2.84
N ARG A 54 8.26 12.21 3.56
CA ARG A 54 9.31 12.38 4.59
C ARG A 54 8.76 12.41 6.01
N GLN A 55 7.44 12.31 6.18
CA GLN A 55 6.78 12.38 7.47
C GLN A 55 6.09 11.07 7.81
N PHE A 56 6.10 10.73 9.08
CA PHE A 56 5.40 9.55 9.60
C PHE A 56 3.94 9.51 9.14
N GLY A 57 3.54 8.37 8.64
CA GLY A 57 2.16 8.10 8.24
C GLY A 57 1.72 8.74 6.93
N HIS A 58 2.56 9.54 6.26
CA HIS A 58 2.19 10.17 4.99
C HIS A 58 2.34 9.23 3.80
N THR A 59 1.50 9.45 2.80
CA THR A 59 1.63 8.82 1.48
C THR A 59 1.65 9.88 0.39
N THR A 60 2.30 9.54 -0.73
CA THR A 60 2.22 10.31 -1.98
C THR A 60 1.58 9.44 -3.04
N VAL A 61 0.66 10.02 -3.84
CA VAL A 61 -0.01 9.33 -4.94
C VAL A 61 0.35 10.00 -6.27
N SER A 62 0.80 9.22 -7.25
CA SER A 62 1.09 9.69 -8.61
C SER A 62 0.77 8.62 -9.62
N GLY A 63 -0.19 8.90 -10.51
CA GLY A 63 -0.66 7.93 -11.51
C GLY A 63 -1.05 6.59 -10.88
N PRO A 64 -0.42 5.47 -11.31
CA PRO A 64 -0.72 4.15 -10.75
C PRO A 64 -0.05 3.88 -9.39
N HIS A 65 0.84 4.78 -8.93
CA HIS A 65 1.68 4.55 -7.76
C HIS A 65 1.13 5.22 -6.51
N THR A 66 1.26 4.52 -5.39
CA THR A 66 1.12 5.08 -4.05
C THR A 66 2.38 4.76 -3.28
N ILE A 67 3.05 5.76 -2.75
CA ILE A 67 4.29 5.63 -2.00
C ILE A 67 3.93 5.85 -0.53
N ALA A 68 4.12 4.85 0.31
CA ALA A 68 3.86 4.92 1.75
C ALA A 68 5.17 5.00 2.52
N TRP A 69 5.27 5.94 3.45
CA TRP A 69 6.39 6.04 4.37
C TRP A 69 6.38 4.87 5.37
N LEU A 70 7.48 4.17 5.50
CA LEU A 70 7.67 3.10 6.50
C LEU A 70 8.73 3.46 7.53
N GLY A 71 9.69 4.28 7.15
CA GLY A 71 10.81 4.68 7.99
C GLY A 71 11.57 5.87 7.39
N PRO A 72 12.57 6.40 8.08
CA PRO A 72 13.34 7.57 7.62
C PRO A 72 14.02 7.37 6.27
N ASP A 73 14.38 6.11 5.94
CA ASP A 73 15.05 5.67 4.73
C ASP A 73 14.29 4.56 4.00
N GLU A 74 13.01 4.32 4.36
CA GLU A 74 12.25 3.17 3.88
C GLU A 74 10.84 3.54 3.44
N TRP A 75 10.44 3.03 2.27
CA TRP A 75 9.10 3.22 1.68
C TRP A 75 8.54 1.92 1.11
N LEU A 76 7.22 1.83 1.07
CA LEU A 76 6.52 0.82 0.28
C LEU A 76 5.89 1.51 -0.92
N VAL A 77 6.32 1.12 -2.11
CA VAL A 77 5.70 1.54 -3.38
C VAL A 77 4.63 0.51 -3.73
N LEU A 78 3.39 0.96 -3.76
CA LEU A 78 2.23 0.20 -4.19
C LEU A 78 1.88 0.63 -5.61
N SER A 79 1.73 -0.29 -6.55
CA SER A 79 1.44 0.06 -7.94
C SER A 79 0.39 -0.86 -8.55
N GLN A 80 -0.45 -0.28 -9.41
CA GLN A 80 -1.36 -1.04 -10.28
C GLN A 80 -0.72 -1.36 -11.64
N ALA A 81 0.51 -0.88 -11.88
CA ALA A 81 1.28 -1.23 -13.06
C ALA A 81 1.93 -2.62 -12.93
N ASP A 82 2.46 -3.12 -14.03
CA ASP A 82 3.17 -4.41 -14.08
C ASP A 82 4.30 -4.45 -13.05
N GLU A 83 4.32 -5.52 -12.23
CA GLU A 83 5.24 -5.67 -11.10
C GLU A 83 6.71 -5.73 -11.53
N THR A 84 6.99 -6.40 -12.63
CA THR A 84 8.36 -6.55 -13.14
C THR A 84 8.94 -5.24 -13.61
N ALA A 85 8.14 -4.39 -14.23
CA ALA A 85 8.58 -3.10 -14.74
C ALA A 85 8.94 -2.13 -13.59
N VAL A 86 8.06 -1.99 -12.60
CA VAL A 86 8.26 -1.03 -11.49
C VAL A 86 9.53 -1.34 -10.68
N ALA A 87 9.76 -2.60 -10.34
CA ALA A 87 10.96 -2.98 -9.59
C ALA A 87 12.24 -2.81 -10.41
N ALA A 88 12.19 -3.08 -11.73
CA ALA A 88 13.32 -2.88 -12.62
C ALA A 88 13.67 -1.40 -12.79
N GLU A 89 12.69 -0.55 -13.05
CA GLU A 89 12.86 0.91 -13.18
C GLU A 89 13.45 1.53 -11.91
N LEU A 90 12.99 1.10 -10.73
CA LEU A 90 13.52 1.59 -9.46
C LEU A 90 14.94 1.09 -9.20
N ARG A 91 15.30 -0.14 -9.61
CA ARG A 91 16.69 -0.62 -9.51
C ARG A 91 17.62 0.15 -10.45
N GLU A 92 17.17 0.44 -11.67
CA GLU A 92 17.92 1.27 -12.61
C GLU A 92 18.12 2.68 -12.05
N ALA A 93 17.09 3.29 -11.45
CA ALA A 93 17.18 4.61 -10.83
C ALA A 93 18.10 4.61 -9.61
N LEU A 94 18.10 3.55 -8.80
CA LEU A 94 19.03 3.37 -7.68
C LEU A 94 20.49 3.27 -8.19
N GLY A 95 20.69 2.53 -9.29
CA GLY A 95 22.01 2.33 -9.88
C GLY A 95 22.95 1.56 -8.95
N GLY A 96 24.17 2.08 -8.80
CA GLY A 96 25.19 1.50 -7.91
C GLY A 96 25.22 2.10 -6.50
N ASP A 97 24.30 3.00 -6.17
CA ASP A 97 24.25 3.66 -4.87
C ASP A 97 23.75 2.73 -3.76
N PRO A 98 24.17 2.97 -2.50
CA PRO A 98 23.69 2.20 -1.35
C PRO A 98 22.17 2.29 -1.21
N GLY A 99 21.51 1.13 -1.11
CA GLY A 99 20.06 1.06 -0.99
C GLY A 99 19.52 -0.34 -1.26
N LEU A 100 18.20 -0.45 -1.31
CA LEU A 100 17.50 -1.71 -1.60
C LEU A 100 16.26 -1.44 -2.42
N VAL A 101 16.06 -2.24 -3.47
CA VAL A 101 14.80 -2.36 -4.20
C VAL A 101 14.42 -3.83 -4.23
N ALA A 102 13.46 -4.20 -3.41
CA ALA A 102 12.98 -5.58 -3.29
C ALA A 102 11.50 -5.67 -3.71
N ASP A 103 11.20 -6.57 -4.63
CA ASP A 103 9.82 -6.95 -4.92
C ASP A 103 9.28 -7.78 -3.76
N VAL A 104 8.21 -7.29 -3.13
CA VAL A 104 7.52 -7.92 -2.01
C VAL A 104 6.04 -8.16 -2.30
N SER A 105 5.66 -8.18 -3.58
CA SER A 105 4.29 -8.32 -4.05
C SER A 105 3.62 -9.61 -3.55
N ALA A 106 4.35 -10.71 -3.52
CA ALA A 106 3.87 -11.99 -2.99
C ALA A 106 3.84 -12.08 -1.45
N ASN A 107 4.51 -11.16 -0.76
CA ASN A 107 4.64 -11.19 0.71
C ASN A 107 3.39 -10.66 1.44
N ARG A 108 2.57 -9.85 0.78
CA ARG A 108 1.37 -9.25 1.37
C ARG A 108 0.15 -9.48 0.48
N THR A 109 -1.00 -9.57 1.11
CA THR A 109 -2.29 -9.49 0.41
C THR A 109 -2.93 -8.13 0.65
N THR A 110 -3.89 -7.76 -0.19
CA THR A 110 -4.66 -6.53 -0.02
C THR A 110 -6.09 -6.86 0.34
N LEU A 111 -6.53 -6.37 1.49
CA LEU A 111 -7.93 -6.42 1.92
C LEU A 111 -8.48 -4.99 1.89
N GLU A 112 -9.68 -4.83 1.38
CA GLU A 112 -10.39 -3.56 1.45
C GLU A 112 -11.57 -3.68 2.40
N LEU A 113 -11.71 -2.71 3.28
CA LEU A 113 -12.84 -2.54 4.17
C LEU A 113 -13.44 -1.17 3.91
N SER A 114 -14.71 -1.12 3.50
CA SER A 114 -15.39 0.13 3.16
C SER A 114 -16.80 0.19 3.73
N GLY A 115 -17.33 1.40 3.81
CA GLY A 115 -18.69 1.68 4.25
C GLY A 115 -18.76 2.46 5.57
N PRO A 116 -19.95 2.97 5.93
CA PRO A 116 -20.11 3.92 7.05
C PRO A 116 -19.67 3.35 8.41
N ALA A 117 -19.68 2.03 8.60
CA ALA A 117 -19.24 1.38 9.82
C ALA A 117 -17.79 0.86 9.76
N ALA A 118 -17.07 1.07 8.66
CA ALA A 118 -15.71 0.51 8.48
C ALA A 118 -14.74 0.93 9.60
N ARG A 119 -14.78 2.21 10.00
CA ARG A 119 -13.98 2.72 11.12
C ARG A 119 -14.31 2.00 12.43
N GLN A 120 -15.61 1.90 12.76
CA GLN A 120 -16.06 1.24 13.99
C GLN A 120 -15.67 -0.24 14.04
N VAL A 121 -15.62 -0.90 12.89
CA VAL A 121 -15.14 -2.29 12.80
C VAL A 121 -13.65 -2.36 13.11
N LEU A 122 -12.83 -1.47 12.53
CA LEU A 122 -11.40 -1.42 12.82
C LEU A 122 -11.08 -1.06 14.27
N GLU A 123 -11.79 -0.09 14.85
CA GLU A 123 -11.61 0.35 16.25
C GLU A 123 -11.74 -0.79 17.27
N LYS A 124 -12.45 -1.87 16.92
CA LYS A 124 -12.59 -3.04 17.80
C LYS A 124 -11.31 -3.86 17.96
N GLY A 125 -10.37 -3.74 17.04
CA GLY A 125 -9.15 -4.55 17.06
C GLY A 125 -7.89 -3.83 16.65
N CYS A 126 -7.96 -2.54 16.30
CA CYS A 126 -6.83 -1.72 15.91
C CYS A 126 -6.52 -0.71 17.04
N PRO A 127 -5.28 -0.69 17.58
CA PRO A 127 -4.90 0.23 18.64
C PRO A 127 -4.63 1.66 18.16
N LEU A 128 -4.63 1.88 16.84
CA LEU A 128 -4.43 3.20 16.25
C LEU A 128 -5.64 4.10 16.53
N ASP A 129 -5.41 5.37 16.85
CA ASP A 129 -6.47 6.37 16.89
C ASP A 129 -6.96 6.67 15.47
N LEU A 130 -8.09 6.06 15.10
CA LEU A 130 -8.72 6.20 13.78
C LEU A 130 -9.65 7.42 13.68
N HIS A 131 -9.65 8.29 14.69
CA HIS A 131 -10.44 9.53 14.64
C HIS A 131 -9.99 10.39 13.44
N PRO A 132 -10.91 11.03 12.66
CA PRO A 132 -10.56 11.79 11.46
C PRO A 132 -9.53 12.91 11.66
N ARG A 133 -9.36 13.40 12.88
CA ARG A 133 -8.31 14.37 13.23
C ARG A 133 -6.92 13.76 13.34
N SER A 134 -6.84 12.43 13.59
CA SER A 134 -5.58 11.71 13.85
C SER A 134 -5.18 10.83 12.69
N PHE A 135 -6.16 10.25 11.99
CA PHE A 135 -5.93 9.38 10.84
C PHE A 135 -6.98 9.63 9.76
N GLY A 136 -6.52 10.01 8.57
CA GLY A 136 -7.36 10.43 7.46
C GLY A 136 -6.84 9.96 6.09
N PRO A 137 -7.54 10.36 5.00
CA PRO A 137 -7.12 10.06 3.63
C PRO A 137 -5.68 10.49 3.35
N GLY A 138 -4.96 9.67 2.59
CA GLY A 138 -3.54 9.92 2.28
C GLY A 138 -2.58 9.51 3.40
N GLN A 139 -3.06 8.88 4.45
CA GLN A 139 -2.22 8.32 5.51
C GLN A 139 -2.14 6.80 5.43
N ALA A 140 -0.95 6.27 5.75
CA ALA A 140 -0.68 4.85 5.89
C ALA A 140 0.27 4.60 7.07
N VAL A 141 -0.11 3.72 7.99
CA VAL A 141 0.63 3.46 9.23
C VAL A 141 0.74 1.96 9.47
N SER A 142 1.93 1.51 9.85
CA SER A 142 2.13 0.15 10.33
C SER A 142 1.50 0.01 11.73
N THR A 143 0.56 -0.92 11.86
CA THR A 143 -0.19 -1.18 13.09
C THR A 143 -0.57 -2.65 13.18
N THR A 144 -1.47 -3.00 14.10
CA THR A 144 -2.06 -4.33 14.19
C THR A 144 -3.57 -4.28 14.07
N VAL A 145 -4.17 -5.36 13.57
CA VAL A 145 -5.61 -5.63 13.67
C VAL A 145 -5.78 -6.98 14.34
N GLY A 146 -6.25 -6.98 15.59
CA GLY A 146 -6.11 -8.13 16.47
C GLY A 146 -4.61 -8.51 16.61
N PRO A 147 -4.24 -9.79 16.43
CA PRO A 147 -2.85 -10.24 16.52
C PRO A 147 -2.04 -10.04 15.22
N VAL A 148 -2.67 -9.55 14.14
CA VAL A 148 -2.05 -9.50 12.82
C VAL A 148 -1.45 -8.13 12.55
N ALA A 149 -0.14 -8.09 12.27
CA ALA A 149 0.54 -6.89 11.82
C ALA A 149 0.13 -6.53 10.38
N VAL A 150 -0.26 -5.28 10.16
CA VAL A 150 -0.72 -4.76 8.88
C VAL A 150 -0.11 -3.38 8.61
N LEU A 151 0.08 -3.03 7.33
CA LEU A 151 0.08 -1.64 6.93
C LEU A 151 -1.39 -1.26 6.71
N LEU A 152 -1.88 -0.25 7.41
CA LEU A 152 -3.23 0.29 7.29
C LEU A 152 -3.18 1.61 6.54
N ARG A 153 -3.93 1.74 5.45
CA ARG A 153 -4.07 2.98 4.67
C ARG A 153 -5.53 3.40 4.61
N GLN A 154 -5.81 4.68 4.88
CA GLN A 154 -7.10 5.26 4.55
C GLN A 154 -7.05 5.83 3.12
N VAL A 155 -8.04 5.43 2.31
CA VAL A 155 -8.10 5.78 0.88
C VAL A 155 -8.89 7.07 0.65
N ASP A 156 -10.02 7.19 1.32
CA ASP A 156 -10.98 8.29 1.15
C ASP A 156 -11.77 8.59 2.43
N ASP A 157 -12.66 9.60 2.37
CA ASP A 157 -13.51 10.04 3.46
C ASP A 157 -14.81 9.22 3.62
N VAL A 158 -15.10 8.28 2.72
CA VAL A 158 -16.30 7.41 2.71
C VAL A 158 -16.12 6.15 3.55
N PRO A 159 -15.66 6.09 4.76
CA PRO A 159 -14.32 5.62 5.03
C PRO A 159 -13.99 4.29 4.34
N THR A 160 -13.04 4.34 3.43
CA THR A 160 -12.44 3.15 2.79
C THR A 160 -11.02 2.95 3.30
N TYR A 161 -10.76 1.78 3.83
CA TYR A 161 -9.45 1.38 4.33
C TYR A 161 -8.88 0.23 3.51
N ARG A 162 -7.58 0.25 3.24
CA ARG A 162 -6.82 -0.88 2.71
C ARG A 162 -5.86 -1.38 3.76
N LEU A 163 -5.91 -2.69 3.99
CA LEU A 163 -5.06 -3.40 4.91
C LEU A 163 -4.15 -4.31 4.11
N PHE A 164 -2.87 -4.30 4.46
CA PHE A 164 -1.83 -5.10 3.82
C PHE A 164 -1.18 -6.05 4.84
N PRO A 165 -1.89 -7.10 5.28
CA PRO A 165 -1.30 -8.15 6.11
C PRO A 165 -0.31 -8.98 5.30
N ARG A 166 0.57 -9.72 5.99
CA ARG A 166 1.37 -10.74 5.32
C ARG A 166 0.46 -11.82 4.75
N SER A 167 0.81 -12.35 3.57
CA SER A 167 0.02 -13.35 2.85
C SER A 167 -0.21 -14.64 3.66
N SER A 168 0.68 -14.96 4.60
CA SER A 168 0.51 -16.10 5.53
C SER A 168 -0.70 -15.98 6.47
N PHE A 169 -1.29 -14.78 6.61
CA PHE A 169 -2.50 -14.55 7.41
C PHE A 169 -3.76 -14.45 6.54
N ALA A 170 -3.67 -14.69 5.25
CA ALA A 170 -4.76 -14.53 4.29
C ALA A 170 -5.50 -15.86 3.99
N VAL A 171 -5.60 -16.73 4.98
CA VAL A 171 -6.29 -18.05 4.87
C VAL A 171 -7.77 -17.89 5.15
#